data_f701ec5f7d9478ff29a5dd5799a52282
#
_entry.id   f701ec5f7d9478ff29a5dd5799a52282
#
_cell.length_a   1.000
_cell.length_b   1.000
_cell.length_c   1.000
_cell.angle_alpha   90.00
_cell.angle_beta   90.00
_cell.angle_gamma   90.00
#
_symmetry.space_group_name_H-M   'P 1'
#
loop_
_entity.id
_entity.type
_entity.pdbx_description
1 polymer ?
#
loop_
_entity_poly.entity_id
_entity_poly.type
_entity_poly.pdbx_seq_one_letter_code
_entity_poly.pdbx_strand_id
1 'polypeptide(L)'
;MISTTVHKADKKSKLLRSLIFFAAWLFIWQLASMLIGSELLLPGPFIVIKALFGLVKTSKFWLSIGCTLLRVVVGFILGMLGGIVLGIASAKFAFVSDFLSPLRSLIKATPVTSFIILVLLYMSASIAPMFIAFLMVLPISWTNVQDGIEAAPRELIEAARVLRFSRIKTIRTVHIPSVRPNLISAATTGLGFAWKSCVAAEVIAYSRLSIGRAIYESKLYLEVAELFAWTAAIVLLSIGLEKLLLLFFRKNAAKRRYPSERSANDDRA
;
A
#
# COMPACT_ATOMS: atom_id res chain seq x y z
N MET A 1 3.27 2.42 -41.27
CA MET A 1 1.95 2.74 -40.70
C MET A 1 1.16 1.53 -40.17
N ILE A 2 1.81 0.38 -39.87
CA ILE A 2 1.12 -0.89 -39.49
C ILE A 2 1.25 -1.24 -37.99
N SER A 3 2.09 -0.54 -37.22
CA SER A 3 2.41 -0.90 -35.84
C SER A 3 1.43 -0.43 -34.76
N THR A 4 0.62 0.58 -35.02
CA THR A 4 -0.30 1.18 -34.02
C THR A 4 -1.65 0.49 -33.88
N THR A 5 -2.08 -0.23 -34.90
CA THR A 5 -3.39 -0.95 -34.92
C THR A 5 -3.36 -2.27 -34.18
N VAL A 6 -2.25 -3.01 -34.19
CA VAL A 6 -2.07 -4.29 -33.51
C VAL A 6 -2.10 -4.11 -31.97
N HIS A 7 -1.49 -3.05 -31.47
CA HIS A 7 -1.43 -2.79 -30.01
C HIS A 7 -2.79 -2.38 -29.41
N LYS A 8 -3.67 -1.78 -30.21
CA LYS A 8 -5.02 -1.36 -29.78
C LYS A 8 -6.01 -2.54 -29.75
N ALA A 9 -5.87 -3.50 -30.66
CA ALA A 9 -6.68 -4.71 -30.73
C ALA A 9 -6.36 -5.66 -29.55
N ASP A 10 -5.09 -5.83 -29.19
CA ASP A 10 -4.66 -6.67 -28.07
C ASP A 10 -5.13 -6.11 -26.71
N LYS A 11 -5.18 -4.79 -26.56
CA LYS A 11 -5.68 -4.13 -25.34
C LYS A 11 -7.19 -4.28 -25.17
N LYS A 12 -7.97 -4.26 -26.25
CA LYS A 12 -9.42 -4.49 -26.23
C LYS A 12 -9.74 -5.96 -25.90
N SER A 13 -8.99 -6.91 -26.48
CA SER A 13 -9.20 -8.33 -26.19
C SER A 13 -8.86 -8.70 -24.74
N LYS A 14 -7.81 -8.13 -24.17
CA LYS A 14 -7.46 -8.30 -22.73
C LYS A 14 -8.52 -7.72 -21.82
N LEU A 15 -9.05 -6.54 -22.16
CA LEU A 15 -10.14 -5.93 -21.38
C LEU A 15 -11.42 -6.78 -21.43
N LEU A 16 -11.80 -7.27 -22.62
CA LEU A 16 -12.97 -8.11 -22.80
C LEU A 16 -12.84 -9.43 -22.03
N ARG A 17 -11.69 -10.09 -22.08
CA ARG A 17 -11.40 -11.30 -21.29
C ARG A 17 -11.52 -11.02 -19.79
N SER A 18 -10.95 -9.91 -19.30
CA SER A 18 -11.05 -9.52 -17.89
C SER A 18 -12.50 -9.29 -17.45
N LEU A 19 -13.33 -8.67 -18.29
CA LEU A 19 -14.75 -8.45 -18.03
C LEU A 19 -15.53 -9.78 -18.02
N ILE A 20 -15.25 -10.69 -18.95
CA ILE A 20 -15.88 -12.02 -19.00
C ILE A 20 -15.55 -12.82 -17.72
N PHE A 21 -14.29 -12.85 -17.32
CA PHE A 21 -13.90 -13.54 -16.07
C PHE A 21 -14.52 -12.91 -14.84
N PHE A 22 -14.57 -11.58 -14.78
CA PHE A 22 -15.24 -10.89 -13.67
C PHE A 22 -16.75 -11.20 -13.62
N ALA A 23 -17.42 -11.20 -14.77
CA ALA A 23 -18.82 -11.58 -14.87
C ALA A 23 -19.06 -13.05 -14.49
N ALA A 24 -18.15 -13.96 -14.91
CA ALA A 24 -18.22 -15.37 -14.53
C ALA A 24 -18.09 -15.55 -13.00
N TRP A 25 -17.17 -14.82 -12.34
CA TRP A 25 -17.04 -14.88 -10.88
C TRP A 25 -18.29 -14.33 -10.16
N LEU A 26 -18.89 -13.25 -10.65
CA LEU A 26 -20.14 -12.72 -10.11
C LEU A 26 -21.30 -13.72 -10.30
N PHE A 27 -21.35 -14.41 -11.44
CA PHE A 27 -22.33 -15.45 -11.70
C PHE A 27 -22.17 -16.66 -10.76
N ILE A 28 -20.94 -17.14 -10.57
CA ILE A 28 -20.64 -18.21 -9.60
C ILE A 28 -21.06 -17.79 -8.18
N TRP A 29 -20.76 -16.57 -7.77
CA TRP A 29 -21.20 -16.05 -6.47
C TRP A 29 -22.74 -16.01 -6.36
N GLN A 30 -23.44 -15.54 -7.40
CA GLN A 30 -24.90 -15.51 -7.42
C GLN A 30 -25.49 -16.91 -7.32
N LEU A 31 -24.94 -17.89 -8.05
CA LEU A 31 -25.38 -19.31 -7.95
C LEU A 31 -25.17 -19.86 -6.54
N ALA A 32 -23.99 -19.62 -5.95
CA ALA A 32 -23.71 -20.07 -4.57
C ALA A 32 -24.71 -19.45 -3.57
N SER A 33 -25.02 -18.17 -3.70
CA SER A 33 -26.01 -17.49 -2.87
C SER A 33 -27.42 -18.12 -3.02
N MET A 34 -27.83 -18.45 -4.25
CA MET A 34 -29.12 -19.10 -4.52
C MET A 34 -29.17 -20.53 -3.96
N LEU A 35 -28.08 -21.30 -4.07
CA LEU A 35 -27.99 -22.67 -3.54
C LEU A 35 -28.06 -22.71 -2.02
N ILE A 36 -27.45 -21.72 -1.34
CA ILE A 36 -27.50 -21.61 0.13
C ILE A 36 -28.88 -21.14 0.58
N GLY A 37 -29.58 -20.34 -0.22
CA GLY A 37 -30.97 -19.92 0.02
C GLY A 37 -31.17 -19.00 1.24
N SER A 38 -30.08 -18.52 1.87
CA SER A 38 -30.12 -17.66 3.04
C SER A 38 -29.24 -16.43 2.88
N GLU A 39 -29.83 -15.26 2.84
CA GLU A 39 -29.13 -13.97 2.76
C GLU A 39 -28.28 -13.70 4.02
N LEU A 40 -28.64 -14.31 5.15
CA LEU A 40 -27.86 -14.23 6.40
C LEU A 40 -26.56 -15.01 6.34
N LEU A 41 -26.45 -16.02 5.47
CA LEU A 41 -25.22 -16.80 5.31
C LEU A 41 -24.38 -16.26 4.17
N LEU A 42 -25.00 -16.06 2.99
CA LEU A 42 -24.31 -15.56 1.81
C LEU A 42 -25.24 -14.66 0.98
N PRO A 43 -25.20 -13.34 1.17
CA PRO A 43 -25.97 -12.42 0.32
C PRO A 43 -25.44 -12.43 -1.12
N GLY A 44 -26.37 -12.35 -2.07
CA GLY A 44 -25.99 -12.26 -3.49
C GLY A 44 -25.36 -10.90 -3.84
N PRO A 45 -24.57 -10.84 -4.93
CA PRO A 45 -23.87 -9.61 -5.34
C PRO A 45 -24.82 -8.44 -5.54
N PHE A 46 -26.03 -8.65 -6.04
CA PHE A 46 -27.02 -7.59 -6.24
C PHE A 46 -27.47 -6.95 -4.91
N ILE A 47 -27.68 -7.76 -3.89
CA ILE A 47 -28.06 -7.32 -2.53
C ILE A 47 -26.92 -6.52 -1.90
N VAL A 48 -25.69 -6.99 -2.06
CA VAL A 48 -24.48 -6.29 -1.58
C VAL A 48 -24.30 -4.93 -2.26
N ILE A 49 -24.52 -4.86 -3.58
CA ILE A 49 -24.46 -3.60 -4.33
C ILE A 49 -25.54 -2.63 -3.84
N LYS A 50 -26.76 -3.11 -3.62
CA LYS A 50 -27.87 -2.28 -3.08
C LYS A 50 -27.52 -1.76 -1.69
N ALA A 51 -26.98 -2.59 -0.81
CA ALA A 51 -26.52 -2.19 0.51
C ALA A 51 -25.40 -1.14 0.43
N LEU A 52 -24.41 -1.32 -0.46
CA LEU A 52 -23.35 -0.36 -0.69
C LEU A 52 -23.88 1.00 -1.14
N PHE A 53 -24.83 1.04 -2.06
CA PHE A 53 -25.48 2.28 -2.47
C PHE A 53 -26.28 2.95 -1.34
N GLY A 54 -26.85 2.18 -0.43
CA GLY A 54 -27.45 2.69 0.80
C GLY A 54 -26.43 3.37 1.70
N LEU A 55 -25.32 2.69 1.97
CA LEU A 55 -24.24 3.19 2.82
C LEU A 55 -23.60 4.48 2.28
N VAL A 56 -23.34 4.56 0.97
CA VAL A 56 -22.71 5.72 0.30
C VAL A 56 -23.52 7.00 0.49
N LYS A 57 -24.84 6.91 0.69
CA LYS A 57 -25.70 8.05 0.95
C LYS A 57 -25.60 8.58 2.38
N THR A 58 -24.96 7.86 3.30
CA THR A 58 -24.87 8.22 4.71
C THR A 58 -23.59 9.02 5.00
N SER A 59 -23.71 10.05 5.83
CA SER A 59 -22.53 10.81 6.30
C SER A 59 -21.57 9.93 7.12
N LYS A 60 -22.09 8.93 7.87
CA LYS A 60 -21.31 7.97 8.65
C LYS A 60 -20.33 7.21 7.77
N PHE A 61 -20.72 6.82 6.55
CA PHE A 61 -19.87 6.13 5.59
C PHE A 61 -18.61 6.94 5.25
N TRP A 62 -18.79 8.19 4.83
CA TRP A 62 -17.68 9.04 4.42
C TRP A 62 -16.77 9.44 5.58
N LEU A 63 -17.35 9.70 6.76
CA LEU A 63 -16.58 9.97 7.97
C LEU A 63 -15.73 8.77 8.39
N SER A 64 -16.29 7.55 8.36
CA SER A 64 -15.57 6.33 8.67
C SER A 64 -14.41 6.09 7.69
N ILE A 65 -14.64 6.28 6.40
CA ILE A 65 -13.59 6.19 5.37
C ILE A 65 -12.50 7.22 5.61
N GLY A 66 -12.87 8.50 5.84
CA GLY A 66 -11.92 9.57 6.08
C GLY A 66 -11.03 9.33 7.30
N CYS A 67 -11.60 8.89 8.41
CA CYS A 67 -10.85 8.56 9.63
C CYS A 67 -9.92 7.36 9.44
N THR A 68 -10.38 6.29 8.78
CA THR A 68 -9.55 5.13 8.46
C THR A 68 -8.40 5.51 7.52
N LEU A 69 -8.68 6.26 6.44
CA LEU A 69 -7.67 6.76 5.52
C LEU A 69 -6.60 7.60 6.23
N LEU A 70 -7.03 8.50 7.11
CA LEU A 70 -6.10 9.33 7.88
C LEU A 70 -5.14 8.47 8.72
N ARG A 71 -5.67 7.47 9.45
CA ARG A 71 -4.85 6.54 10.26
C ARG A 71 -3.86 5.76 9.40
N VAL A 72 -4.33 5.23 8.27
CA VAL A 72 -3.48 4.49 7.31
C VAL A 72 -2.38 5.36 6.76
N VAL A 73 -2.72 6.56 6.26
CA VAL A 73 -1.75 7.47 5.63
C VAL A 73 -0.71 7.95 6.64
N VAL A 74 -1.14 8.34 7.84
CA VAL A 74 -0.20 8.79 8.88
C VAL A 74 0.69 7.64 9.33
N GLY A 75 0.13 6.46 9.62
CA GLY A 75 0.92 5.28 10.00
C GLY A 75 1.89 4.86 8.89
N PHE A 76 1.45 4.87 7.63
CA PHE A 76 2.29 4.58 6.47
C PHE A 76 3.45 5.58 6.32
N ILE A 77 3.18 6.88 6.39
CA ILE A 77 4.23 7.91 6.27
C ILE A 77 5.25 7.78 7.39
N LEU A 78 4.79 7.63 8.64
CA LEU A 78 5.68 7.45 9.78
C LEU A 78 6.52 6.16 9.66
N GLY A 79 5.92 5.06 9.21
CA GLY A 79 6.62 3.79 8.96
C GLY A 79 7.64 3.89 7.84
N MET A 80 7.30 4.58 6.74
CA MET A 80 8.24 4.84 5.64
C MET A 80 9.42 5.70 6.10
N LEU A 81 9.16 6.80 6.80
CA LEU A 81 10.21 7.71 7.29
C LEU A 81 11.12 7.02 8.32
N GLY A 82 10.53 6.34 9.31
CA GLY A 82 11.28 5.57 10.30
C GLY A 82 12.13 4.48 9.66
N GLY A 83 11.55 3.74 8.70
CA GLY A 83 12.27 2.70 7.97
C GLY A 83 13.40 3.25 7.09
N ILE A 84 13.21 4.41 6.45
CA ILE A 84 14.29 5.08 5.69
C ILE A 84 15.44 5.45 6.62
N VAL A 85 15.17 6.06 7.77
CA VAL A 85 16.19 6.45 8.74
C VAL A 85 16.97 5.22 9.26
N LEU A 86 16.25 4.17 9.67
CA LEU A 86 16.85 2.93 10.14
C LEU A 86 17.61 2.19 9.03
N GLY A 87 17.10 2.17 7.80
CA GLY A 87 17.73 1.56 6.65
C GLY A 87 19.06 2.24 6.29
N ILE A 88 19.08 3.57 6.27
CA ILE A 88 20.32 4.35 6.05
C ILE A 88 21.32 4.11 7.18
N ALA A 89 20.87 4.12 8.44
CA ALA A 89 21.73 3.88 9.59
C ALA A 89 22.33 2.47 9.56
N SER A 90 21.54 1.45 9.25
CA SER A 90 21.97 0.05 9.14
C SER A 90 22.96 -0.17 7.99
N ALA A 91 22.71 0.44 6.82
CA ALA A 91 23.63 0.35 5.69
C ALA A 91 24.98 1.05 5.95
N LYS A 92 24.97 2.09 6.79
CA LYS A 92 26.19 2.86 7.10
C LYS A 92 26.99 2.27 8.25
N PHE A 93 26.35 1.71 9.27
CA PHE A 93 26.95 1.25 10.50
C PHE A 93 26.58 -0.22 10.75
N ALA A 94 27.54 -1.14 10.58
CA ALA A 94 27.34 -2.57 10.83
C ALA A 94 26.82 -2.84 12.26
N PHE A 95 27.35 -2.12 13.25
CA PHE A 95 26.87 -2.23 14.63
C PHE A 95 25.36 -1.95 14.76
N VAL A 96 24.83 -0.95 14.05
CA VAL A 96 23.39 -0.63 14.07
C VAL A 96 22.58 -1.75 13.41
N SER A 97 23.07 -2.28 12.29
CA SER A 97 22.46 -3.41 11.59
C SER A 97 22.35 -4.63 12.50
N ASP A 98 23.46 -5.01 13.14
CA ASP A 98 23.55 -6.20 13.99
C ASP A 98 22.72 -6.04 15.26
N PHE A 99 22.84 -4.88 15.92
CA PHE A 99 22.08 -4.59 17.16
C PHE A 99 20.58 -4.57 16.96
N LEU A 100 20.10 -4.02 15.84
CA LEU A 100 18.67 -3.90 15.56
C LEU A 100 18.09 -5.09 14.74
N SER A 101 18.92 -5.99 14.25
CA SER A 101 18.49 -7.18 13.49
C SER A 101 17.49 -8.06 14.26
N PRO A 102 17.70 -8.36 15.56
CA PRO A 102 16.71 -9.14 16.32
C PRO A 102 15.35 -8.46 16.43
N LEU A 103 15.33 -7.12 16.62
CA LEU A 103 14.09 -6.34 16.69
C LEU A 103 13.34 -6.40 15.36
N ARG A 104 14.05 -6.21 14.25
CA ARG A 104 13.49 -6.32 12.90
C ARG A 104 12.88 -7.70 12.65
N SER A 105 13.59 -8.75 13.07
CA SER A 105 13.14 -10.14 12.93
C SER A 105 11.90 -10.42 13.80
N LEU A 106 11.88 -9.92 15.02
CA LEU A 106 10.75 -10.03 15.93
C LEU A 106 9.49 -9.41 15.33
N ILE A 107 9.58 -8.18 14.80
CA ILE A 107 8.44 -7.50 14.19
C ILE A 107 7.92 -8.29 12.97
N LYS A 108 8.81 -8.85 12.14
CA LYS A 108 8.43 -9.64 10.96
C LYS A 108 7.82 -10.99 11.31
N ALA A 109 8.28 -11.63 12.38
CA ALA A 109 7.83 -12.97 12.78
C ALA A 109 6.54 -12.97 13.61
N THR A 110 6.23 -11.87 14.29
CA THR A 110 5.08 -11.80 15.19
C THR A 110 3.78 -11.62 14.40
N PRO A 111 2.74 -12.44 14.68
CA PRO A 111 1.42 -12.23 14.06
C PRO A 111 0.85 -10.85 14.37
N VAL A 112 0.27 -10.20 13.36
CA VAL A 112 -0.29 -8.83 13.49
C VAL A 112 -1.33 -8.74 14.59
N THR A 113 -2.17 -9.76 14.74
CA THR A 113 -3.22 -9.83 15.79
C THR A 113 -2.64 -9.78 17.20
N SER A 114 -1.50 -10.45 17.44
CA SER A 114 -0.81 -10.40 18.73
C SER A 114 -0.30 -9.00 19.03
N PHE A 115 0.27 -8.30 18.04
CA PHE A 115 0.68 -6.90 18.19
C PHE A 115 -0.51 -5.98 18.49
N ILE A 116 -1.65 -6.18 17.83
CA ILE A 116 -2.85 -5.37 18.10
C ILE A 116 -3.25 -5.46 19.56
N ILE A 117 -3.33 -6.68 20.12
CA ILE A 117 -3.71 -6.91 21.52
C ILE A 117 -2.70 -6.26 22.46
N LEU A 118 -1.39 -6.46 22.22
CA LEU A 118 -0.34 -5.86 23.05
C LEU A 118 -0.40 -4.33 23.02
N VAL A 119 -0.58 -3.73 21.86
CA VAL A 119 -0.65 -2.28 21.70
C VAL A 119 -1.87 -1.69 22.42
N LEU A 120 -2.99 -2.41 22.42
CA LEU A 120 -4.21 -1.97 23.12
C LEU A 120 -4.09 -1.96 24.65
N LEU A 121 -3.08 -2.62 25.23
CA LEU A 121 -2.78 -2.49 26.67
C LEU A 121 -2.20 -1.10 27.01
N TYR A 122 -1.55 -0.44 26.05
CA TYR A 122 -0.81 0.80 26.30
C TYR A 122 -1.37 2.01 25.54
N MET A 123 -2.13 1.78 24.47
CA MET A 123 -2.65 2.83 23.59
C MET A 123 -4.17 2.77 23.48
N SER A 124 -4.79 3.94 23.29
CA SER A 124 -6.24 4.03 23.07
C SER A 124 -6.66 3.35 21.76
N ALA A 125 -7.89 2.85 21.73
CA ALA A 125 -8.51 2.26 20.53
C ALA A 125 -8.49 3.16 19.27
N SER A 126 -8.39 4.49 19.46
CA SER A 126 -8.35 5.45 18.34
C SER A 126 -6.97 5.58 17.71
N ILE A 127 -5.88 5.37 18.48
CA ILE A 127 -4.49 5.54 18.06
C ILE A 127 -3.86 4.20 17.65
N ALA A 128 -4.22 3.12 18.34
CA ALA A 128 -3.64 1.80 18.10
C ALA A 128 -3.61 1.37 16.63
N PRO A 129 -4.69 1.54 15.82
CA PRO A 129 -4.64 1.15 14.40
C PRO A 129 -3.60 1.89 13.57
N MET A 130 -3.38 3.18 13.84
CA MET A 130 -2.35 3.98 13.19
C MET A 130 -0.96 3.48 13.56
N PHE A 131 -0.73 3.16 14.83
CA PHE A 131 0.55 2.61 15.31
C PHE A 131 0.82 1.22 14.73
N ILE A 132 -0.19 0.36 14.60
CA ILE A 132 -0.05 -0.94 13.94
C ILE A 132 0.31 -0.77 12.46
N ALA A 133 -0.32 0.16 11.74
CA ALA A 133 0.07 0.48 10.36
C ALA A 133 1.53 0.92 10.26
N PHE A 134 1.98 1.81 11.16
CA PHE A 134 3.38 2.22 11.29
C PHE A 134 4.30 1.02 11.50
N LEU A 135 3.99 0.16 12.48
CA LEU A 135 4.81 -0.98 12.86
C LEU A 135 4.98 -1.99 11.71
N MET A 136 3.94 -2.19 10.90
CA MET A 136 4.00 -3.11 9.75
C MET A 136 4.81 -2.55 8.57
N VAL A 137 4.79 -1.24 8.36
CA VAL A 137 5.53 -0.58 7.28
C VAL A 137 7.01 -0.41 7.61
N LEU A 138 7.32 -0.17 8.87
CA LEU A 138 8.67 0.11 9.35
C LEU A 138 9.72 -0.90 8.85
N PRO A 139 9.60 -2.21 9.09
CA PRO A 139 10.61 -3.20 8.66
C PRO A 139 10.66 -3.36 7.15
N ILE A 140 9.54 -3.15 6.43
CA ILE A 140 9.49 -3.22 4.98
C ILE A 140 10.34 -2.10 4.37
N SER A 141 10.11 -0.86 4.81
CA SER A 141 10.87 0.30 4.37
C SER A 141 12.34 0.17 4.75
N TRP A 142 12.63 -0.21 5.98
CA TRP A 142 13.98 -0.39 6.50
C TRP A 142 14.78 -1.38 5.65
N THR A 143 14.30 -2.60 5.45
CA THR A 143 14.99 -3.62 4.66
C THR A 143 15.21 -3.16 3.22
N ASN A 144 14.17 -2.65 2.56
CA ASN A 144 14.30 -2.21 1.17
C ASN A 144 15.28 -1.04 0.98
N VAL A 145 15.36 -0.11 1.94
CA VAL A 145 16.30 1.00 1.86
C VAL A 145 17.74 0.51 2.12
N GLN A 146 17.93 -0.35 3.10
CA GLN A 146 19.24 -0.96 3.38
C GLN A 146 19.74 -1.72 2.16
N ASP A 147 18.94 -2.65 1.62
CA ASP A 147 19.27 -3.46 0.44
C ASP A 147 19.56 -2.57 -0.79
N GLY A 148 18.77 -1.50 -0.97
CA GLY A 148 18.98 -0.57 -2.09
C GLY A 148 20.28 0.24 -1.99
N ILE A 149 20.77 0.53 -0.79
CA ILE A 149 22.06 1.20 -0.58
C ILE A 149 23.20 0.21 -0.82
N GLU A 150 23.09 -1.02 -0.31
CA GLU A 150 24.09 -2.07 -0.43
C GLU A 150 24.22 -2.60 -1.86
N ALA A 151 23.13 -2.59 -2.63
CA ALA A 151 23.10 -2.98 -4.04
C ALA A 151 23.64 -1.89 -5.00
N ALA A 152 24.13 -0.75 -4.50
CA ALA A 152 24.71 0.29 -5.37
C ALA A 152 25.94 -0.24 -6.11
N PRO A 153 26.03 -0.09 -7.47
CA PRO A 153 27.15 -0.60 -8.26
C PRO A 153 28.48 -0.02 -7.78
N ARG A 154 29.44 -0.89 -7.46
CA ARG A 154 30.77 -0.50 -6.96
C ARG A 154 31.51 0.36 -7.97
N GLU A 155 31.38 0.06 -9.26
CA GLU A 155 31.98 0.81 -10.36
C GLU A 155 31.56 2.29 -10.37
N LEU A 156 30.28 2.57 -10.06
CA LEU A 156 29.79 3.95 -9.98
C LEU A 156 30.32 4.68 -8.76
N ILE A 157 30.52 3.98 -7.66
CA ILE A 157 31.12 4.55 -6.43
C ILE A 157 32.60 4.85 -6.66
N GLU A 158 33.33 3.96 -7.32
CA GLU A 158 34.74 4.14 -7.70
C GLU A 158 34.90 5.27 -8.72
N ALA A 159 34.08 5.32 -9.75
CA ALA A 159 34.07 6.42 -10.71
C ALA A 159 33.83 7.79 -10.03
N ALA A 160 32.86 7.85 -9.10
CA ALA A 160 32.59 9.07 -8.33
C ALA A 160 33.80 9.49 -7.48
N ARG A 161 34.59 8.51 -6.97
CA ARG A 161 35.85 8.77 -6.20
C ARG A 161 36.95 9.29 -7.10
N VAL A 162 37.15 8.66 -8.26
CA VAL A 162 38.16 9.10 -9.27
C VAL A 162 37.85 10.52 -9.76
N LEU A 163 36.56 10.82 -10.04
CA LEU A 163 36.11 12.14 -10.44
C LEU A 163 36.04 13.16 -9.29
N ARG A 164 36.49 12.79 -8.08
CA ARG A 164 36.53 13.64 -6.88
C ARG A 164 35.18 14.27 -6.56
N PHE A 165 34.08 13.51 -6.71
CA PHE A 165 32.74 14.00 -6.37
C PHE A 165 32.67 14.30 -4.86
N SER A 166 32.00 15.42 -4.51
CA SER A 166 31.68 15.68 -3.11
C SER A 166 30.71 14.61 -2.58
N ARG A 167 30.66 14.41 -1.26
CA ARG A 167 29.76 13.44 -0.62
C ARG A 167 28.30 13.64 -1.05
N ILE A 168 27.84 14.90 -1.10
CA ILE A 168 26.46 15.24 -1.53
C ILE A 168 26.23 14.86 -2.99
N LYS A 169 27.21 15.12 -3.87
CA LYS A 169 27.13 14.76 -5.29
C LYS A 169 27.05 13.24 -5.47
N THR A 170 27.87 12.46 -4.76
CA THR A 170 27.84 10.99 -4.77
C THR A 170 26.48 10.45 -4.30
N ILE A 171 25.93 11.00 -3.21
CA ILE A 171 24.59 10.61 -2.73
C ILE A 171 23.53 10.85 -3.81
N ARG A 172 23.55 12.03 -4.45
CA ARG A 172 22.52 12.40 -5.44
C ARG A 172 22.65 11.65 -6.76
N THR A 173 23.86 11.31 -7.20
CA THR A 173 24.12 10.69 -8.51
C THR A 173 24.22 9.18 -8.46
N VAL A 174 24.61 8.59 -7.32
CA VAL A 174 24.76 7.14 -7.18
C VAL A 174 23.71 6.55 -6.22
N HIS A 175 23.75 6.95 -4.93
CA HIS A 175 22.90 6.28 -3.93
C HIS A 175 21.40 6.51 -4.13
N ILE A 176 20.93 7.75 -4.36
CA ILE A 176 19.51 8.02 -4.54
C ILE A 176 18.92 7.28 -5.75
N PRO A 177 19.56 7.27 -6.96
CA PRO A 177 19.08 6.48 -8.07
C PRO A 177 19.06 4.98 -7.81
N SER A 178 20.08 4.43 -7.11
CA SER A 178 20.15 3.00 -6.77
C SER A 178 19.06 2.56 -5.79
N VAL A 179 18.76 3.37 -4.77
CA VAL A 179 17.73 3.06 -3.75
C VAL A 179 16.31 3.25 -4.28
N ARG A 180 16.12 4.08 -5.32
CA ARG A 180 14.80 4.47 -5.80
C ARG A 180 13.88 3.28 -6.18
N PRO A 181 14.31 2.25 -6.92
CA PRO A 181 13.46 1.09 -7.23
C PRO A 181 12.98 0.38 -5.96
N ASN A 182 13.89 0.17 -5.01
CA ASN A 182 13.59 -0.49 -3.73
C ASN A 182 12.63 0.35 -2.87
N LEU A 183 12.80 1.69 -2.88
CA LEU A 183 11.89 2.59 -2.17
C LEU A 183 10.46 2.57 -2.77
N ILE A 184 10.33 2.48 -4.08
CA ILE A 184 9.03 2.33 -4.75
C ILE A 184 8.39 0.99 -4.39
N SER A 185 9.17 -0.10 -4.39
CA SER A 185 8.74 -1.43 -3.95
C SER A 185 8.28 -1.41 -2.50
N ALA A 186 9.08 -0.80 -1.61
CA ALA A 186 8.73 -0.63 -0.21
C ALA A 186 7.42 0.16 -0.02
N ALA A 187 7.23 1.23 -0.78
CA ALA A 187 6.05 2.06 -0.68
C ALA A 187 4.78 1.33 -1.16
N THR A 188 4.85 0.60 -2.28
CA THR A 188 3.70 -0.16 -2.80
C THR A 188 3.32 -1.32 -1.88
N THR A 189 4.30 -2.13 -1.48
CA THR A 189 4.07 -3.25 -0.55
C THR A 189 3.65 -2.73 0.83
N GLY A 190 4.33 -1.71 1.35
CA GLY A 190 4.05 -1.11 2.65
C GLY A 190 2.66 -0.51 2.75
N LEU A 191 2.16 0.17 1.69
CA LEU A 191 0.81 0.72 1.69
C LEU A 191 -0.25 -0.39 1.79
N GLY A 192 -0.08 -1.50 1.07
CA GLY A 192 -0.96 -2.65 1.15
C GLY A 192 -0.99 -3.29 2.56
N PHE A 193 0.17 -3.39 3.20
CA PHE A 193 0.26 -3.88 4.59
C PHE A 193 -0.33 -2.89 5.58
N ALA A 194 -0.05 -1.58 5.46
CA ALA A 194 -0.62 -0.54 6.30
C ALA A 194 -2.15 -0.56 6.27
N TRP A 195 -2.74 -0.67 5.07
CA TRP A 195 -4.17 -0.73 4.88
C TRP A 195 -4.81 -1.92 5.59
N LYS A 196 -4.30 -3.12 5.30
CA LYS A 196 -4.84 -4.37 5.86
C LYS A 196 -4.71 -4.43 7.38
N SER A 197 -3.53 -4.06 7.90
CA SER A 197 -3.25 -4.12 9.33
C SER A 197 -4.01 -3.04 10.12
N CYS A 198 -4.16 -1.84 9.57
CA CYS A 198 -4.94 -0.77 10.19
C CYS A 198 -6.41 -1.16 10.31
N VAL A 199 -7.05 -1.65 9.23
CA VAL A 199 -8.44 -2.08 9.27
C VAL A 199 -8.64 -3.26 10.22
N ALA A 200 -7.73 -4.25 10.23
CA ALA A 200 -7.78 -5.34 11.20
C ALA A 200 -7.69 -4.84 12.65
N ALA A 201 -6.81 -3.87 12.90
CA ALA A 201 -6.68 -3.26 14.22
C ALA A 201 -7.94 -2.46 14.60
N GLU A 202 -8.58 -1.77 13.67
CA GLU A 202 -9.85 -1.06 13.91
C GLU A 202 -10.99 -2.01 14.30
N VAL A 203 -11.06 -3.19 13.67
CA VAL A 203 -12.04 -4.23 14.01
C VAL A 203 -11.84 -4.72 15.42
N ILE A 204 -10.59 -5.05 15.79
CA ILE A 204 -10.27 -5.62 17.13
C ILE A 204 -10.38 -4.55 18.22
N ALA A 205 -9.88 -3.35 17.94
CA ALA A 205 -9.92 -2.22 18.89
C ALA A 205 -11.29 -1.56 19.01
N TYR A 206 -12.24 -1.88 18.13
CA TYR A 206 -13.55 -1.23 18.06
C TYR A 206 -13.44 0.30 18.00
N SER A 207 -12.57 0.79 17.13
CA SER A 207 -12.21 2.21 17.02
C SER A 207 -13.38 3.08 16.58
N ARG A 208 -13.59 4.24 17.25
CA ARG A 208 -14.67 5.18 16.87
C ARG A 208 -14.48 5.66 15.43
N LEU A 209 -15.61 5.82 14.72
CA LEU A 209 -15.65 6.32 13.33
C LEU A 209 -14.58 5.65 12.47
N SER A 210 -14.78 4.34 12.19
CA SER A 210 -13.86 3.57 11.37
C SER A 210 -14.60 2.54 10.53
N ILE A 211 -13.99 2.14 9.41
CA ILE A 211 -14.50 1.06 8.58
C ILE A 211 -14.48 -0.26 9.37
N GLY A 212 -13.42 -0.51 10.15
CA GLY A 212 -13.31 -1.72 10.95
C GLY A 212 -14.41 -1.86 12.00
N ARG A 213 -14.81 -0.76 12.64
CA ARG A 213 -15.95 -0.76 13.55
C ARG A 213 -17.28 -1.02 12.82
N ALA A 214 -17.47 -0.41 11.65
CA ALA A 214 -18.69 -0.63 10.88
C ALA A 214 -18.83 -2.11 10.47
N ILE A 215 -17.75 -2.78 10.06
CA ILE A 215 -17.72 -4.22 9.79
C ILE A 215 -18.08 -5.02 11.03
N TYR A 216 -17.51 -4.67 12.18
CA TYR A 216 -17.80 -5.37 13.44
C TYR A 216 -19.26 -5.20 13.85
N GLU A 217 -19.83 -3.99 13.75
CA GLU A 217 -21.24 -3.70 14.02
C GLU A 217 -22.15 -4.49 13.08
N SER A 218 -21.90 -4.48 11.76
CA SER A 218 -22.67 -5.26 10.78
C SER A 218 -22.67 -6.76 11.10
N LYS A 219 -21.54 -7.30 11.58
CA LYS A 219 -21.46 -8.68 12.07
C LYS A 219 -22.33 -8.89 13.33
N LEU A 220 -22.24 -7.97 14.28
CA LEU A 220 -22.94 -8.07 15.57
C LEU A 220 -24.45 -8.05 15.39
N TYR A 221 -24.95 -7.19 14.47
CA TYR A 221 -26.38 -7.05 14.18
C TYR A 221 -26.87 -8.00 13.08
N LEU A 222 -26.03 -8.93 12.60
CA LEU A 222 -26.35 -9.88 11.53
C LEU A 222 -26.75 -9.20 10.19
N GLU A 223 -26.30 -7.99 9.97
CA GLU A 223 -26.45 -7.24 8.71
C GLU A 223 -25.42 -7.68 7.69
N VAL A 224 -25.51 -8.95 7.28
CA VAL A 224 -24.47 -9.58 6.46
C VAL A 224 -24.29 -8.88 5.11
N ALA A 225 -25.37 -8.37 4.52
CA ALA A 225 -25.29 -7.58 3.28
C ALA A 225 -24.43 -6.31 3.45
N GLU A 226 -24.56 -5.61 4.58
CA GLU A 226 -23.73 -4.43 4.90
C GLU A 226 -22.28 -4.82 5.20
N LEU A 227 -22.05 -5.94 5.88
CA LEU A 227 -20.70 -6.46 6.12
C LEU A 227 -19.96 -6.70 4.80
N PHE A 228 -20.62 -7.33 3.82
CA PHE A 228 -20.04 -7.52 2.48
C PHE A 228 -19.88 -6.20 1.73
N ALA A 229 -20.81 -5.25 1.88
CA ALA A 229 -20.72 -3.92 1.28
C ALA A 229 -19.52 -3.12 1.82
N TRP A 230 -19.28 -3.12 3.13
CA TRP A 230 -18.09 -2.52 3.73
C TRP A 230 -16.79 -3.21 3.28
N THR A 231 -16.81 -4.54 3.16
CA THR A 231 -15.67 -5.31 2.64
C THR A 231 -15.39 -4.93 1.18
N ALA A 232 -16.41 -4.80 0.35
CA ALA A 232 -16.27 -4.31 -1.03
C ALA A 232 -15.69 -2.88 -1.07
N ALA A 233 -16.16 -1.98 -0.18
CA ALA A 233 -15.62 -0.63 -0.07
C ALA A 233 -14.13 -0.65 0.29
N ILE A 234 -13.68 -1.49 1.23
CA ILE A 234 -12.27 -1.67 1.58
C ILE A 234 -11.44 -2.09 0.38
N VAL A 235 -11.91 -3.07 -0.38
CA VAL A 235 -11.19 -3.57 -1.57
C VAL A 235 -11.06 -2.47 -2.62
N LEU A 236 -12.14 -1.75 -2.91
CA LEU A 236 -12.14 -0.64 -3.88
C LEU A 236 -11.20 0.49 -3.46
N LEU A 237 -11.22 0.87 -2.18
CA LEU A 237 -10.34 1.90 -1.63
C LEU A 237 -8.87 1.46 -1.67
N SER A 238 -8.57 0.20 -1.33
CA SER A 238 -7.22 -0.35 -1.42
C SER A 238 -6.65 -0.28 -2.83
N ILE A 239 -7.43 -0.74 -3.82
CA ILE A 239 -7.05 -0.66 -5.25
C ILE A 239 -6.87 0.80 -5.69
N GLY A 240 -7.75 1.70 -5.24
CA GLY A 240 -7.68 3.12 -5.53
C GLY A 240 -6.39 3.75 -4.98
N LEU A 241 -6.06 3.50 -3.73
CA LEU A 241 -4.86 4.00 -3.07
C LEU A 241 -3.58 3.50 -3.75
N GLU A 242 -3.52 2.20 -4.08
CA GLU A 242 -2.37 1.63 -4.78
C GLU A 242 -2.17 2.27 -6.16
N LYS A 243 -3.24 2.43 -6.93
CA LYS A 243 -3.19 3.11 -8.23
C LYS A 243 -2.75 4.57 -8.10
N LEU A 244 -3.25 5.31 -7.11
CA LEU A 244 -2.85 6.69 -6.85
C LEU A 244 -1.36 6.79 -6.53
N LEU A 245 -0.85 5.89 -5.69
CA LEU A 245 0.57 5.83 -5.34
C LEU A 245 1.44 5.55 -6.57
N LEU A 246 1.08 4.57 -7.39
CA LEU A 246 1.79 4.22 -8.62
C LEU A 246 1.77 5.37 -9.64
N LEU A 247 0.64 6.06 -9.79
CA LEU A 247 0.53 7.24 -10.66
C LEU A 247 1.45 8.37 -10.19
N PHE A 248 1.53 8.60 -8.88
CA PHE A 248 2.42 9.60 -8.29
C PHE A 248 3.90 9.31 -8.64
N PHE A 249 4.33 8.05 -8.48
CA PHE A 249 5.70 7.67 -8.82
C PHE A 249 5.99 7.75 -10.32
N ARG A 250 5.05 7.35 -11.18
CA ARG A 250 5.18 7.43 -12.64
C ARG A 250 5.28 8.87 -13.14
N LYS A 251 4.45 9.79 -12.62
CA LYS A 251 4.47 11.21 -12.98
C LYS A 251 5.82 11.86 -12.61
N ASN A 252 6.37 11.51 -11.45
CA ASN A 252 7.67 12.02 -11.01
C ASN A 252 8.85 11.41 -11.78
N ALA A 253 8.70 10.19 -12.33
CA ALA A 253 9.69 9.58 -13.21
C ALA A 253 9.72 10.24 -14.61
N ALA A 254 8.55 10.58 -15.17
CA ALA A 254 8.44 11.22 -16.47
C ALA A 254 9.01 12.66 -16.47
N LYS A 255 8.77 13.44 -15.40
CA LYS A 255 9.32 14.80 -15.26
C LYS A 255 10.86 14.87 -15.28
N ARG A 256 11.56 13.78 -14.91
CA ARG A 256 13.04 13.77 -14.88
C ARG A 256 13.68 13.31 -16.19
N ARG A 257 12.93 12.72 -17.12
CA ARG A 257 13.44 12.31 -18.45
C ARG A 257 13.47 13.44 -19.48
N TYR A 258 12.77 14.54 -19.24
CA TYR A 258 12.58 15.62 -20.24
C TYR A 258 13.62 16.77 -20.26
N PRO A 259 14.57 16.96 -19.30
CA PRO A 259 15.55 18.04 -19.42
C PRO A 259 16.72 17.77 -20.37
N SER A 260 17.03 16.49 -20.69
CA SER A 260 18.26 16.15 -21.41
C SER A 260 18.16 16.25 -22.95
N GLU A 261 16.97 16.26 -23.52
CA GLU A 261 16.81 16.32 -24.99
C GLU A 261 16.65 17.76 -25.55
N ARG A 262 16.21 18.72 -24.73
CA ARG A 262 16.10 20.13 -25.17
C ARG A 262 17.45 20.84 -25.20
N SER A 263 18.36 20.53 -24.27
CA SER A 263 19.69 21.15 -24.23
C SER A 263 20.61 20.69 -25.36
N ALA A 264 20.43 19.47 -25.86
CA ALA A 264 21.27 18.92 -26.92
C ALA A 264 20.87 19.39 -28.34
N ASN A 265 19.69 19.96 -28.50
CA ASN A 265 19.23 20.49 -29.79
C ASN A 265 19.49 21.99 -29.95
N ASP A 266 19.61 22.75 -28.85
CA ASP A 266 19.96 24.19 -28.94
C ASP A 266 21.45 24.44 -29.16
N ASP A 267 22.33 23.47 -28.87
CA ASP A 267 23.77 23.56 -29.17
C ASP A 267 24.15 23.14 -30.60
N ARG A 268 23.15 22.78 -31.45
CA ARG A 268 23.34 22.40 -32.86
C ARG A 268 22.66 23.33 -33.89
N ALA A 269 22.07 24.43 -33.43
CA ALA A 269 21.55 25.49 -34.26
C ALA A 269 22.47 26.75 -34.14
#